data_844265847af9e85a4eff85c4db5c66d6
#
_entry.id   844265847af9e85a4eff85c4db5c66d6
#
_cell.length_a   1.000
_cell.length_b   1.000
_cell.length_c   1.000
_cell.angle_alpha   90.00
_cell.angle_beta   90.00
_cell.angle_gamma   90.00
#
_symmetry.space_group_name_H-M   'P 1'
#
loop_
_entity.id
_entity.type
_entity.pdbx_description
1 polymer ?
#
loop_
_entity_poly.entity_id
_entity_poly.type
_entity_poly.pdbx_seq_one_letter_code
_entity_poly.pdbx_strand_id
1 'polypeptide(L)'
;MFMAKDKLRNKSPRYDTYVLIMLTAIELLMSFTFFGYIHIEPISITFAFIPVLMAAYLLGVKQSTFLGLVFGLASMYKATTYYIQPFDRMFSPFLSGYPLGSTVISVVSRTLFGFVIGLICEAAKKSRNIRTWMGIISVLTPHIHSLIVYAALEIFFPEMGYSIKNTLSLRLSDVLSSAVCFVVIMLLIGFNRIKKKQSFTSYIEKSYTKMERKTAIYNILFWTAVLIASVASAFYFSERITYMLSVHGIQLGAYERHDIVHLQIQFLIAIIAIDAIMAIVFIISYKLMKYREYMGKLDSLTGVMGRKMFVDVCENLKHENIEEKCFMFMDVDYFKHINDTYGHPAGDKVLIETAAKLKKFFGDFGEIGRMGGDEFAVISEKNLPVEMLKARLDGFMLEVSKILPEPERVTCSIGVCYFEHSYDITHIYAETDKLLYEAKERGRNCYVIGRYNGKETYVVNQ
;
A
#
# COMPACT_ATOMS: atom_id res chain seq x y z
N MET A 1 21.23 5.08 2.97
CA MET A 1 20.35 5.22 4.15
C MET A 1 19.08 4.37 4.09
N PHE A 2 18.71 3.83 2.95
CA PHE A 2 17.46 3.05 2.79
C PHE A 2 17.60 1.55 3.04
N MET A 3 18.77 0.97 3.16
CA MET A 3 18.95 -0.48 3.35
C MET A 3 19.74 -0.92 4.59
N ALA A 4 20.42 -0.06 5.32
CA ALA A 4 21.36 -0.47 6.38
C ALA A 4 20.84 -0.42 7.83
N LYS A 5 19.65 0.10 8.13
CA LYS A 5 19.08 0.14 9.52
C LYS A 5 18.01 -0.90 9.81
N ASP A 6 18.17 -2.11 9.32
CA ASP A 6 17.14 -3.14 9.38
C ASP A 6 17.28 -4.15 10.53
N LYS A 7 17.89 -3.77 11.67
CA LYS A 7 18.00 -4.67 12.84
C LYS A 7 17.05 -4.39 14.01
N LEU A 8 16.24 -3.30 13.94
CA LEU A 8 15.11 -3.07 14.86
C LEU A 8 13.84 -2.80 14.03
N ARG A 9 13.39 -3.82 13.36
CA ARG A 9 12.33 -3.81 12.39
C ARG A 9 10.96 -3.82 13.05
N ASN A 10 10.38 -2.68 13.36
CA ASN A 10 8.93 -2.53 13.31
C ASN A 10 8.54 -2.52 11.83
N LYS A 11 8.15 -3.68 11.29
CA LYS A 11 7.67 -3.82 9.91
C LYS A 11 6.51 -2.82 9.71
N SER A 12 6.63 -1.93 8.72
CA SER A 12 5.47 -1.13 8.30
C SER A 12 4.30 -2.08 8.01
N PRO A 13 3.06 -1.72 8.36
CA PRO A 13 1.91 -2.54 8.02
C PRO A 13 1.95 -2.84 6.53
N ARG A 14 1.79 -4.12 6.16
CA ARG A 14 1.70 -4.53 4.75
C ARG A 14 0.53 -3.81 4.10
N TYR A 15 0.61 -3.55 2.81
CA TYR A 15 -0.49 -2.97 2.03
C TYR A 15 -1.82 -3.68 2.28
N ASP A 16 -1.79 -5.01 2.40
CA ASP A 16 -2.96 -5.84 2.71
C ASP A 16 -3.64 -5.46 4.02
N THR A 17 -2.88 -5.01 5.03
CA THR A 17 -3.44 -4.56 6.31
C THR A 17 -4.28 -3.29 6.13
N TYR A 18 -3.79 -2.31 5.35
CA TYR A 18 -4.57 -1.10 5.05
C TYR A 18 -5.85 -1.43 4.28
N VAL A 19 -5.77 -2.34 3.30
CA VAL A 19 -6.94 -2.80 2.55
C VAL A 19 -7.95 -3.51 3.45
N LEU A 20 -7.48 -4.38 4.36
CA LEU A 20 -8.37 -5.07 5.30
C LEU A 20 -9.08 -4.08 6.24
N ILE A 21 -8.37 -3.14 6.84
CA ILE A 21 -8.97 -2.13 7.73
C ILE A 21 -10.00 -1.29 6.95
N MET A 22 -9.67 -0.87 5.72
CA MET A 22 -10.58 -0.11 4.87
C MET A 22 -11.84 -0.90 4.53
N LEU A 23 -11.70 -2.18 4.14
CA LEU A 23 -12.85 -3.03 3.84
C LEU A 23 -13.70 -3.32 5.08
N THR A 24 -13.08 -3.46 6.27
CA THR A 24 -13.80 -3.60 7.53
C THR A 24 -14.60 -2.35 7.86
N ALA A 25 -14.02 -1.17 7.67
CA ALA A 25 -14.73 0.09 7.87
C ALA A 25 -15.88 0.26 6.86
N ILE A 26 -15.67 -0.09 5.58
CA ILE A 26 -16.74 -0.08 4.56
C ILE A 26 -17.86 -1.07 4.94
N GLU A 27 -17.53 -2.26 5.44
CA GLU A 27 -18.51 -3.26 5.89
C GLU A 27 -19.38 -2.71 7.03
N LEU A 28 -18.76 -2.09 8.04
CA LEU A 28 -19.48 -1.46 9.15
C LEU A 28 -20.35 -0.30 8.66
N LEU A 29 -19.81 0.55 7.80
CA LEU A 29 -20.57 1.66 7.20
C LEU A 29 -21.78 1.15 6.43
N MET A 30 -21.61 0.13 5.59
CA MET A 30 -22.70 -0.47 4.81
C MET A 30 -23.72 -1.16 5.73
N SER A 31 -23.28 -1.86 6.76
CA SER A 31 -24.17 -2.57 7.70
C SER A 31 -25.06 -1.62 8.50
N PHE A 32 -24.58 -0.42 8.86
CA PHE A 32 -25.27 0.52 9.72
C PHE A 32 -25.87 1.74 9.02
N THR A 33 -25.77 1.80 7.68
CA THR A 33 -26.38 2.86 6.88
C THR A 33 -27.24 2.30 5.76
N PHE A 34 -27.90 3.18 5.02
CA PHE A 34 -28.70 2.82 3.84
C PHE A 34 -27.85 2.26 2.67
N PHE A 35 -26.54 2.45 2.68
CA PHE A 35 -25.66 1.95 1.60
C PHE A 35 -25.65 0.42 1.50
N GLY A 36 -25.83 -0.29 2.59
CA GLY A 36 -25.83 -1.75 2.58
C GLY A 36 -27.20 -2.39 2.41
N TYR A 37 -28.25 -1.64 2.69
CA TYR A 37 -29.64 -2.11 2.61
C TYR A 37 -30.52 -1.02 2.05
N ILE A 38 -30.88 -1.13 0.78
CA ILE A 38 -31.83 -0.23 0.14
C ILE A 38 -33.22 -0.88 0.23
N HIS A 39 -34.08 -0.28 1.03
CA HIS A 39 -35.46 -0.71 1.15
C HIS A 39 -36.35 0.27 0.37
N ILE A 40 -36.80 -0.17 -0.80
CA ILE A 40 -37.77 0.53 -1.64
C ILE A 40 -38.93 -0.44 -1.81
N GLU A 41 -40.04 -0.19 -1.12
CA GLU A 41 -41.21 -1.10 -1.21
C GLU A 41 -41.63 -1.31 -2.68
N PRO A 42 -41.89 -2.53 -3.10
CA PRO A 42 -41.82 -3.79 -2.37
C PRO A 42 -40.44 -4.51 -2.40
N ILE A 43 -39.38 -3.82 -2.75
CA ILE A 43 -38.05 -4.39 -3.04
C ILE A 43 -37.07 -4.03 -1.91
N SER A 44 -36.45 -5.04 -1.31
CA SER A 44 -35.32 -4.87 -0.41
C SER A 44 -34.06 -5.44 -1.05
N ILE A 45 -33.05 -4.61 -1.23
CA ILE A 45 -31.78 -4.96 -1.89
C ILE A 45 -30.66 -4.90 -0.86
N THR A 46 -29.92 -5.99 -0.72
CA THR A 46 -28.76 -6.07 0.17
C THR A 46 -27.46 -5.95 -0.62
N PHE A 47 -26.60 -5.04 -0.21
CA PHE A 47 -25.27 -4.84 -0.76
C PHE A 47 -24.14 -5.09 0.26
N ALA A 48 -24.49 -5.30 1.53
CA ALA A 48 -23.52 -5.45 2.63
C ALA A 48 -22.55 -6.64 2.48
N PHE A 49 -22.76 -7.57 1.58
CA PHE A 49 -21.83 -8.66 1.27
C PHE A 49 -20.74 -8.28 0.26
N ILE A 50 -20.81 -7.10 -0.35
CA ILE A 50 -19.82 -6.64 -1.36
C ILE A 50 -18.41 -6.54 -0.79
N PRO A 51 -18.16 -5.92 0.39
CA PRO A 51 -16.82 -5.87 0.99
C PRO A 51 -16.25 -7.27 1.26
N VAL A 52 -17.10 -8.25 1.61
CA VAL A 52 -16.69 -9.65 1.82
C VAL A 52 -16.17 -10.25 0.50
N LEU A 53 -16.90 -10.04 -0.61
CA LEU A 53 -16.46 -10.46 -1.95
C LEU A 53 -15.17 -9.76 -2.38
N MET A 54 -15.05 -8.46 -2.11
CA MET A 54 -13.82 -7.70 -2.39
C MET A 54 -12.62 -8.25 -1.62
N ALA A 55 -12.80 -8.60 -0.33
CA ALA A 55 -11.77 -9.23 0.49
C ALA A 55 -11.38 -10.61 -0.04
N ALA A 56 -12.34 -11.43 -0.47
CA ALA A 56 -12.09 -12.72 -1.08
C ALA A 56 -11.21 -12.61 -2.32
N TYR A 57 -11.49 -11.61 -3.17
CA TYR A 57 -10.68 -11.35 -4.35
C TYR A 57 -9.32 -10.75 -4.04
N LEU A 58 -9.23 -9.72 -3.17
CA LEU A 58 -7.99 -8.97 -2.94
C LEU A 58 -7.05 -9.68 -1.96
N LEU A 59 -7.58 -10.22 -0.87
CA LEU A 59 -6.82 -10.65 0.31
C LEU A 59 -6.83 -12.17 0.54
N GLY A 60 -7.90 -12.86 0.16
CA GLY A 60 -8.05 -14.32 0.26
C GLY A 60 -8.99 -14.80 1.38
N VAL A 61 -8.95 -16.14 1.63
CA VAL A 61 -9.94 -16.84 2.45
C VAL A 61 -10.03 -16.33 3.88
N LYS A 62 -8.88 -16.16 4.57
CA LYS A 62 -8.88 -15.76 5.99
C LYS A 62 -9.55 -14.41 6.21
N GLN A 63 -9.25 -13.45 5.35
CA GLN A 63 -9.75 -12.08 5.44
C GLN A 63 -11.23 -11.98 5.04
N SER A 64 -11.66 -12.72 4.02
CA SER A 64 -13.08 -12.77 3.66
C SER A 64 -13.93 -13.46 4.73
N THR A 65 -13.41 -14.51 5.39
CA THR A 65 -14.05 -15.15 6.54
C THR A 65 -14.18 -14.16 7.71
N PHE A 66 -13.12 -13.41 8.00
CA PHE A 66 -13.15 -12.36 9.03
C PHE A 66 -14.20 -11.28 8.72
N LEU A 67 -14.25 -10.78 7.47
CA LEU A 67 -15.29 -9.82 7.09
C LEU A 67 -16.70 -10.42 7.15
N GLY A 68 -16.86 -11.69 6.80
CA GLY A 68 -18.12 -12.41 6.99
C GLY A 68 -18.58 -12.46 8.45
N LEU A 69 -17.63 -12.64 9.39
CA LEU A 69 -17.89 -12.54 10.83
C LEU A 69 -18.33 -11.13 11.23
N VAL A 70 -17.62 -10.09 10.77
CA VAL A 70 -17.98 -8.67 11.04
C VAL A 70 -19.37 -8.37 10.51
N PHE A 71 -19.69 -8.77 9.28
CA PHE A 71 -21.01 -8.64 8.69
C PHE A 71 -22.09 -9.34 9.52
N GLY A 72 -21.81 -10.57 9.96
CA GLY A 72 -22.74 -11.34 10.80
C GLY A 72 -23.03 -10.68 12.14
N LEU A 73 -21.98 -10.21 12.83
CA LEU A 73 -22.12 -9.50 14.11
C LEU A 73 -22.90 -8.19 13.94
N ALA A 74 -22.62 -7.42 12.89
CA ALA A 74 -23.36 -6.20 12.58
C ALA A 74 -24.83 -6.47 12.28
N SER A 75 -25.13 -7.52 11.51
CA SER A 75 -26.49 -7.96 11.22
C SER A 75 -27.25 -8.39 12.48
N MET A 76 -26.61 -9.18 13.35
CA MET A 76 -27.17 -9.59 14.64
C MET A 76 -27.47 -8.39 15.53
N TYR A 77 -26.53 -7.45 15.65
CA TYR A 77 -26.71 -6.25 16.44
C TYR A 77 -27.87 -5.40 15.89
N LYS A 78 -27.92 -5.16 14.58
CA LYS A 78 -29.01 -4.40 13.94
C LYS A 78 -30.38 -4.99 14.20
N ALA A 79 -30.49 -6.32 14.25
CA ALA A 79 -31.75 -7.03 14.53
C ALA A 79 -32.19 -6.95 16.01
N THR A 80 -31.39 -6.38 16.90
CA THR A 80 -31.65 -6.29 18.35
C THR A 80 -32.39 -4.99 18.72
N THR A 81 -33.39 -4.59 17.90
CA THR A 81 -34.22 -3.41 18.14
C THR A 81 -35.68 -3.75 18.11
N TYR A 82 -36.52 -2.95 18.78
CA TYR A 82 -37.97 -3.20 18.84
C TYR A 82 -38.74 -2.57 17.68
N TYR A 83 -38.15 -1.59 16.97
CA TYR A 83 -38.77 -0.90 15.84
C TYR A 83 -38.72 -1.67 14.51
N ILE A 84 -37.90 -2.76 14.43
CA ILE A 84 -37.81 -3.57 13.20
C ILE A 84 -39.03 -4.45 12.99
N GLN A 85 -39.20 -4.90 11.74
CA GLN A 85 -40.26 -5.83 11.38
C GLN A 85 -40.21 -7.08 12.27
N PRO A 86 -41.37 -7.61 12.72
CA PRO A 86 -41.41 -8.78 13.60
C PRO A 86 -40.60 -9.97 13.08
N PHE A 87 -40.58 -10.15 11.77
CA PHE A 87 -39.88 -11.27 11.16
C PHE A 87 -38.33 -11.08 11.15
N ASP A 88 -37.80 -9.85 11.14
CA ASP A 88 -36.37 -9.59 11.25
C ASP A 88 -35.83 -9.87 12.67
N ARG A 89 -36.70 -9.92 13.68
CA ARG A 89 -36.32 -10.26 15.06
C ARG A 89 -35.71 -11.65 15.20
N MET A 90 -36.00 -12.56 14.24
CA MET A 90 -35.39 -13.89 14.23
C MET A 90 -33.86 -13.86 14.15
N PHE A 91 -33.26 -12.79 13.60
CA PHE A 91 -31.81 -12.61 13.54
C PHE A 91 -31.21 -12.15 14.88
N SER A 92 -32.04 -11.80 15.88
CA SER A 92 -31.59 -11.38 17.22
C SER A 92 -31.68 -12.53 18.21
N PRO A 93 -30.58 -12.97 18.83
CA PRO A 93 -30.61 -13.99 19.87
C PRO A 93 -31.37 -13.55 21.14
N PHE A 94 -31.58 -12.23 21.30
CA PHE A 94 -32.26 -11.66 22.48
C PHE A 94 -33.78 -11.51 22.28
N LEU A 95 -34.24 -11.38 21.03
CA LEU A 95 -35.65 -11.07 20.73
C LEU A 95 -36.42 -12.22 20.06
N SER A 96 -35.73 -13.22 19.52
CA SER A 96 -36.34 -14.31 18.75
C SER A 96 -36.99 -15.43 19.62
N GLY A 97 -36.61 -15.52 20.89
CA GLY A 97 -36.92 -16.68 21.73
C GLY A 97 -36.08 -17.93 21.42
N TYR A 98 -35.28 -17.94 20.39
CA TYR A 98 -34.38 -19.05 20.01
C TYR A 98 -32.94 -18.57 19.75
N PRO A 99 -32.17 -18.31 20.81
CA PRO A 99 -30.84 -17.67 20.71
C PRO A 99 -29.83 -18.40 19.80
N LEU A 100 -29.81 -19.75 19.87
CA LEU A 100 -28.91 -20.57 19.06
C LEU A 100 -29.21 -20.41 17.57
N GLY A 101 -30.48 -20.60 17.17
CA GLY A 101 -30.90 -20.44 15.79
C GLY A 101 -30.60 -19.04 15.25
N SER A 102 -30.92 -18.02 16.03
CA SER A 102 -30.64 -16.62 15.68
C SER A 102 -29.15 -16.34 15.48
N THR A 103 -28.29 -16.88 16.31
CA THR A 103 -26.85 -16.75 16.15
C THR A 103 -26.35 -17.45 14.88
N VAL A 104 -26.91 -18.63 14.57
CA VAL A 104 -26.53 -19.34 13.33
C VAL A 104 -26.99 -18.58 12.09
N ILE A 105 -28.25 -18.12 12.04
CA ILE A 105 -28.73 -17.40 10.85
C ILE A 105 -28.13 -16.00 10.68
N SER A 106 -27.69 -15.34 11.76
CA SER A 106 -27.06 -14.02 11.68
C SER A 106 -25.55 -14.10 11.54
N VAL A 107 -24.84 -14.81 12.40
CA VAL A 107 -23.38 -14.77 12.46
C VAL A 107 -22.74 -15.91 11.69
N VAL A 108 -23.15 -17.18 11.98
CA VAL A 108 -22.49 -18.34 11.39
C VAL A 108 -22.70 -18.40 9.88
N SER A 109 -23.91 -18.11 9.40
CA SER A 109 -24.23 -18.12 7.96
C SER A 109 -23.38 -17.13 7.16
N ARG A 110 -23.15 -15.92 7.68
CA ARG A 110 -22.34 -14.89 7.01
C ARG A 110 -20.84 -15.17 7.12
N THR A 111 -20.40 -15.73 8.22
CA THR A 111 -19.02 -16.23 8.38
C THR A 111 -18.75 -17.36 7.38
N LEU A 112 -19.69 -18.32 7.27
CA LEU A 112 -19.61 -19.41 6.30
C LEU A 112 -19.63 -18.88 4.86
N PHE A 113 -20.48 -17.88 4.56
CA PHE A 113 -20.46 -17.21 3.26
C PHE A 113 -19.08 -16.63 2.94
N GLY A 114 -18.47 -15.91 3.88
CA GLY A 114 -17.12 -15.34 3.70
C GLY A 114 -16.06 -16.41 3.46
N PHE A 115 -16.15 -17.55 4.11
CA PHE A 115 -15.28 -18.70 3.91
C PHE A 115 -15.47 -19.33 2.53
N VAL A 116 -16.71 -19.64 2.16
CA VAL A 116 -17.06 -20.29 0.87
C VAL A 116 -16.66 -19.40 -0.30
N ILE A 117 -17.03 -18.10 -0.29
CA ILE A 117 -16.69 -17.19 -1.38
C ILE A 117 -15.17 -16.99 -1.48
N GLY A 118 -14.47 -17.02 -0.34
CA GLY A 118 -13.00 -16.99 -0.29
C GLY A 118 -12.38 -18.18 -1.00
N LEU A 119 -12.85 -19.40 -0.71
CA LEU A 119 -12.37 -20.63 -1.36
C LEU A 119 -12.63 -20.62 -2.87
N ILE A 120 -13.84 -20.21 -3.30
CA ILE A 120 -14.21 -20.14 -4.71
C ILE A 120 -13.31 -19.12 -5.45
N CYS A 121 -13.08 -17.94 -4.86
CA CYS A 121 -12.18 -16.93 -5.43
C CYS A 121 -10.72 -17.42 -5.50
N GLU A 122 -10.25 -18.15 -4.50
CA GLU A 122 -8.89 -18.71 -4.51
C GLU A 122 -8.71 -19.78 -5.59
N ALA A 123 -9.71 -20.63 -5.77
CA ALA A 123 -9.73 -21.60 -6.88
C ALA A 123 -9.73 -20.89 -8.25
N ALA A 124 -10.53 -19.84 -8.41
CA ALA A 124 -10.60 -19.06 -9.65
C ALA A 124 -9.27 -18.35 -9.99
N LYS A 125 -8.50 -17.92 -8.98
CA LYS A 125 -7.18 -17.30 -9.18
C LYS A 125 -6.15 -18.23 -9.82
N LYS A 126 -6.31 -19.54 -9.68
CA LYS A 126 -5.45 -20.56 -10.31
C LYS A 126 -5.77 -20.78 -11.79
N SER A 127 -6.91 -20.29 -12.27
CA SER A 127 -7.34 -20.45 -13.66
C SER A 127 -6.66 -19.47 -14.61
N ARG A 128 -6.40 -19.93 -15.84
CA ARG A 128 -5.89 -19.09 -16.95
C ARG A 128 -6.82 -17.91 -17.27
N ASN A 129 -8.12 -18.09 -17.10
CA ASN A 129 -9.17 -17.10 -17.41
C ASN A 129 -9.79 -16.48 -16.16
N ILE A 130 -8.94 -15.94 -15.26
CA ILE A 130 -9.38 -15.34 -13.99
C ILE A 130 -10.49 -14.29 -14.16
N ARG A 131 -10.47 -13.48 -15.24
CA ARG A 131 -11.50 -12.46 -15.49
C ARG A 131 -12.90 -13.07 -15.63
N THR A 132 -13.01 -14.08 -16.47
CA THR A 132 -14.29 -14.75 -16.74
C THR A 132 -14.83 -15.39 -15.48
N TRP A 133 -13.98 -16.13 -14.75
CA TRP A 133 -14.38 -16.77 -13.49
C TRP A 133 -14.80 -15.76 -12.43
N MET A 134 -14.05 -14.68 -12.25
CA MET A 134 -14.43 -13.64 -11.28
C MET A 134 -15.73 -12.92 -11.69
N GLY A 135 -15.97 -12.75 -12.99
CA GLY A 135 -17.26 -12.24 -13.48
C GLY A 135 -18.42 -13.16 -13.12
N ILE A 136 -18.29 -14.47 -13.34
CA ILE A 136 -19.31 -15.46 -12.99
C ILE A 136 -19.53 -15.48 -11.48
N ILE A 137 -18.46 -15.54 -10.69
CA ILE A 137 -18.52 -15.56 -9.23
C ILE A 137 -19.23 -14.31 -8.69
N SER A 138 -18.93 -13.13 -9.22
CA SER A 138 -19.57 -11.89 -8.78
C SER A 138 -21.07 -11.85 -9.04
N VAL A 139 -21.53 -12.40 -10.17
CA VAL A 139 -22.94 -12.53 -10.50
C VAL A 139 -23.64 -13.55 -9.56
N LEU A 140 -22.97 -14.64 -9.22
CA LEU A 140 -23.50 -15.69 -8.36
C LEU A 140 -23.42 -15.35 -6.86
N THR A 141 -22.64 -14.35 -6.46
CA THR A 141 -22.41 -14.00 -5.04
C THR A 141 -23.68 -13.73 -4.24
N PRO A 142 -24.68 -12.93 -4.72
CA PRO A 142 -25.95 -12.74 -4.02
C PRO A 142 -26.70 -14.04 -3.79
N HIS A 143 -26.72 -14.94 -4.79
CA HIS A 143 -27.39 -16.22 -4.71
C HIS A 143 -26.70 -17.17 -3.72
N ILE A 144 -25.35 -17.20 -3.70
CA ILE A 144 -24.59 -18.00 -2.72
C ILE A 144 -24.90 -17.51 -1.29
N HIS A 145 -24.91 -16.18 -1.08
CA HIS A 145 -25.26 -15.61 0.21
C HIS A 145 -26.70 -16.00 0.63
N SER A 146 -27.68 -15.79 -0.26
CA SER A 146 -29.08 -16.14 -0.01
C SER A 146 -29.26 -17.63 0.26
N LEU A 147 -28.61 -18.51 -0.51
CA LEU A 147 -28.68 -19.96 -0.33
C LEU A 147 -28.26 -20.38 1.09
N ILE A 148 -27.13 -19.85 1.58
CA ILE A 148 -26.62 -20.16 2.93
C ILE A 148 -27.59 -19.68 4.02
N VAL A 149 -28.12 -18.46 3.86
CA VAL A 149 -29.05 -17.88 4.83
C VAL A 149 -30.39 -18.62 4.83
N TYR A 150 -30.97 -18.91 3.64
CA TYR A 150 -32.25 -19.64 3.56
C TYR A 150 -32.11 -21.10 4.01
N ALA A 151 -30.96 -21.75 3.76
CA ALA A 151 -30.71 -23.08 4.31
C ALA A 151 -30.71 -23.09 5.84
N ALA A 152 -30.07 -22.07 6.44
CA ALA A 152 -30.11 -21.93 7.90
C ALA A 152 -31.52 -21.60 8.43
N LEU A 153 -32.28 -20.74 7.73
CA LEU A 153 -33.66 -20.42 8.08
C LEU A 153 -34.55 -21.64 8.03
N GLU A 154 -34.47 -22.48 6.99
CA GLU A 154 -35.27 -23.71 6.83
C GLU A 154 -34.99 -24.70 7.96
N ILE A 155 -33.73 -24.78 8.45
CA ILE A 155 -33.36 -25.70 9.53
C ILE A 155 -33.79 -25.18 10.90
N PHE A 156 -33.56 -23.90 11.21
CA PHE A 156 -33.72 -23.35 12.55
C PHE A 156 -35.03 -22.62 12.79
N PHE A 157 -35.74 -22.21 11.72
CA PHE A 157 -37.04 -21.51 11.78
C PHE A 157 -38.02 -22.06 10.73
N PRO A 158 -38.31 -23.37 10.73
CA PRO A 158 -39.17 -24.00 9.71
C PRO A 158 -40.56 -23.41 9.68
N GLU A 159 -41.09 -22.95 10.82
CA GLU A 159 -42.43 -22.37 10.95
C GLU A 159 -42.62 -21.08 10.13
N MET A 160 -41.53 -20.41 9.73
CA MET A 160 -41.57 -19.18 8.93
C MET A 160 -41.79 -19.44 7.43
N GLY A 161 -41.80 -20.71 7.00
CA GLY A 161 -42.07 -21.08 5.60
C GLY A 161 -40.97 -20.72 4.60
N TYR A 162 -39.79 -20.33 5.08
CA TYR A 162 -38.65 -20.09 4.21
C TYR A 162 -38.00 -21.39 3.78
N SER A 163 -37.76 -21.54 2.47
CA SER A 163 -37.12 -22.73 1.92
C SER A 163 -36.01 -22.35 0.95
N ILE A 164 -35.03 -23.22 0.83
CA ILE A 164 -33.96 -23.14 -0.20
C ILE A 164 -34.55 -22.94 -1.59
N LYS A 165 -35.74 -23.54 -1.87
CA LYS A 165 -36.44 -23.39 -3.15
C LYS A 165 -36.74 -21.92 -3.51
N ASN A 166 -36.92 -21.06 -2.50
CA ASN A 166 -37.21 -19.64 -2.69
C ASN A 166 -36.01 -18.88 -3.28
N THR A 167 -34.81 -19.44 -3.18
CA THR A 167 -33.60 -18.84 -3.79
C THR A 167 -33.49 -19.09 -5.29
N LEU A 168 -34.24 -20.01 -5.85
CA LEU A 168 -34.28 -20.32 -7.27
C LEU A 168 -35.13 -19.32 -8.07
N SER A 169 -35.97 -18.52 -7.43
CA SER A 169 -36.75 -17.48 -8.08
C SER A 169 -35.89 -16.25 -8.29
N LEU A 170 -35.67 -15.88 -9.55
CA LEU A 170 -34.93 -14.63 -9.90
C LEU A 170 -35.81 -13.42 -9.55
N ARG A 171 -35.40 -12.67 -8.53
CA ARG A 171 -36.04 -11.40 -8.15
C ARG A 171 -35.25 -10.25 -8.80
N LEU A 172 -35.92 -9.12 -9.04
CA LEU A 172 -35.28 -7.90 -9.56
C LEU A 172 -34.13 -7.44 -8.65
N SER A 173 -34.30 -7.58 -7.32
CA SER A 173 -33.27 -7.31 -6.32
C SER A 173 -31.99 -8.11 -6.55
N ASP A 174 -32.12 -9.39 -6.91
CA ASP A 174 -30.97 -10.28 -7.13
C ASP A 174 -30.20 -9.89 -8.41
N VAL A 175 -30.94 -9.50 -9.44
CA VAL A 175 -30.35 -9.01 -10.70
C VAL A 175 -29.57 -7.70 -10.47
N LEU A 176 -30.15 -6.75 -9.73
CA LEU A 176 -29.51 -5.47 -9.43
C LEU A 176 -28.24 -5.66 -8.57
N SER A 177 -28.33 -6.47 -7.52
CA SER A 177 -27.14 -6.75 -6.68
C SER A 177 -26.05 -7.53 -7.42
N SER A 178 -26.41 -8.46 -8.30
CA SER A 178 -25.48 -9.18 -9.17
C SER A 178 -24.78 -8.21 -10.15
N ALA A 179 -25.53 -7.28 -10.75
CA ALA A 179 -24.96 -6.28 -11.66
C ALA A 179 -23.94 -5.37 -10.93
N VAL A 180 -24.27 -4.90 -9.72
CA VAL A 180 -23.35 -4.07 -8.93
C VAL A 180 -22.10 -4.86 -8.53
N CYS A 181 -22.24 -6.10 -8.08
CA CYS A 181 -21.10 -6.98 -7.78
C CYS A 181 -20.18 -7.16 -9.00
N PHE A 182 -20.79 -7.40 -10.17
CA PHE A 182 -20.03 -7.55 -11.41
C PHE A 182 -19.24 -6.30 -11.76
N VAL A 183 -19.87 -5.13 -11.72
CA VAL A 183 -19.20 -3.84 -11.98
C VAL A 183 -18.05 -3.60 -10.99
N VAL A 184 -18.28 -3.78 -9.69
CA VAL A 184 -17.26 -3.57 -8.65
C VAL A 184 -16.05 -4.48 -8.89
N ILE A 185 -16.27 -5.78 -9.13
CA ILE A 185 -15.17 -6.73 -9.36
C ILE A 185 -14.43 -6.43 -10.67
N MET A 186 -15.13 -6.06 -11.74
CA MET A 186 -14.48 -5.71 -13.01
C MET A 186 -13.61 -4.45 -12.88
N LEU A 187 -14.07 -3.44 -12.15
CA LEU A 187 -13.28 -2.25 -11.84
C LEU A 187 -12.04 -2.59 -11.00
N LEU A 188 -12.17 -3.45 -9.99
CA LEU A 188 -11.03 -3.92 -9.18
C LEU A 188 -9.99 -4.68 -10.00
N ILE A 189 -10.43 -5.57 -10.90
CA ILE A 189 -9.53 -6.30 -11.82
C ILE A 189 -8.80 -5.31 -12.73
N GLY A 190 -9.52 -4.33 -13.29
CA GLY A 190 -8.93 -3.26 -14.10
C GLY A 190 -7.86 -2.49 -13.33
N PHE A 191 -8.18 -2.03 -12.14
CA PHE A 191 -7.27 -1.28 -11.27
C PHE A 191 -6.02 -2.10 -10.89
N ASN A 192 -6.15 -3.40 -10.58
CA ASN A 192 -5.02 -4.25 -10.22
C ASN A 192 -4.00 -4.46 -11.36
N ARG A 193 -4.39 -4.26 -12.63
CA ARG A 193 -3.52 -4.39 -13.80
C ARG A 193 -2.67 -3.17 -14.12
N ILE A 194 -2.92 -2.05 -13.45
CA ILE A 194 -2.15 -0.83 -13.68
C ILE A 194 -0.72 -1.02 -13.14
N LYS A 195 0.30 -1.01 -14.05
CA LYS A 195 1.73 -1.17 -13.70
C LYS A 195 2.20 -0.20 -12.63
N LYS A 196 1.69 1.05 -12.63
CA LYS A 196 1.98 2.05 -11.59
C LYS A 196 1.57 1.61 -10.19
N LYS A 197 0.50 0.81 -10.05
CA LYS A 197 0.09 0.25 -8.75
C LYS A 197 1.12 -0.75 -8.23
N GLN A 198 1.64 -1.64 -9.10
CA GLN A 198 2.64 -2.63 -8.68
C GLN A 198 3.92 -1.96 -8.18
N SER A 199 4.38 -0.91 -8.86
CA SER A 199 5.52 -0.10 -8.45
C SER A 199 5.26 0.59 -7.11
N PHE A 200 4.08 1.18 -6.92
CA PHE A 200 3.68 1.85 -5.67
C PHE A 200 3.54 0.87 -4.50
N THR A 201 2.95 -0.31 -4.72
CA THR A 201 2.83 -1.35 -3.70
C THR A 201 4.21 -1.82 -3.25
N SER A 202 5.11 -2.09 -4.20
CA SER A 202 6.50 -2.45 -3.91
C SER A 202 7.25 -1.35 -3.13
N TYR A 203 6.97 -0.07 -3.43
CA TYR A 203 7.52 1.04 -2.68
C TYR A 203 6.98 1.08 -1.24
N ILE A 204 5.67 0.93 -1.02
CA ILE A 204 5.08 0.88 0.33
C ILE A 204 5.68 -0.25 1.16
N GLU A 205 5.94 -1.41 0.54
CA GLU A 205 6.51 -2.57 1.21
C GLU A 205 7.99 -2.44 1.53
N LYS A 206 8.75 -1.79 0.64
CA LYS A 206 10.21 -1.65 0.75
C LYS A 206 10.64 -0.38 1.48
N SER A 207 9.91 0.71 1.30
CA SER A 207 10.29 1.98 1.91
C SER A 207 9.65 2.13 3.28
N TYR A 208 10.49 2.04 4.29
CA TYR A 208 10.20 2.53 5.63
C TYR A 208 10.32 4.07 5.62
N THR A 209 9.39 4.76 4.98
CA THR A 209 9.28 6.21 5.20
C THR A 209 8.70 6.42 6.59
N LYS A 210 9.60 6.49 7.57
CA LYS A 210 9.25 6.93 8.92
C LYS A 210 8.69 8.34 8.76
N MET A 211 7.40 8.49 8.97
CA MET A 211 6.80 9.83 9.05
C MET A 211 7.60 10.61 10.07
N GLU A 212 8.04 11.81 9.74
CA GLU A 212 8.76 12.66 10.69
C GLU A 212 7.97 12.70 11.99
N ARG A 213 8.66 12.53 13.14
CA ARG A 213 8.00 12.40 14.46
C ARG A 213 6.99 13.53 14.71
N LYS A 214 7.34 14.76 14.30
CA LYS A 214 6.43 15.93 14.41
C LYS A 214 5.16 15.74 13.59
N THR A 215 5.29 15.36 12.32
CA THR A 215 4.16 15.12 11.41
C THR A 215 3.28 13.97 11.90
N ALA A 216 3.87 12.90 12.45
CA ALA A 216 3.12 11.79 13.03
C ALA A 216 2.29 12.26 14.25
N ILE A 217 2.88 13.06 15.13
CA ILE A 217 2.18 13.60 16.31
C ILE A 217 1.02 14.50 15.88
N TYR A 218 1.23 15.44 14.94
CA TYR A 218 0.15 16.31 14.44
C TYR A 218 -1.00 15.50 13.79
N ASN A 219 -0.68 14.46 13.04
CA ASN A 219 -1.71 13.60 12.45
C ASN A 219 -2.50 12.82 13.51
N ILE A 220 -1.83 12.27 14.52
CA ILE A 220 -2.50 11.58 15.64
C ILE A 220 -3.43 12.56 16.36
N LEU A 221 -2.94 13.75 16.73
CA LEU A 221 -3.74 14.77 17.40
C LEU A 221 -4.95 15.19 16.55
N PHE A 222 -4.76 15.41 15.26
CA PHE A 222 -5.85 15.77 14.34
C PHE A 222 -6.94 14.68 14.29
N TRP A 223 -6.58 13.43 14.04
CA TRP A 223 -7.56 12.35 13.95
C TRP A 223 -8.22 12.03 15.31
N THR A 224 -7.49 12.21 16.42
CA THR A 224 -8.07 12.09 17.77
C THR A 224 -9.11 13.21 18.01
N ALA A 225 -8.82 14.44 17.60
CA ALA A 225 -9.77 15.55 17.71
C ALA A 225 -11.01 15.34 16.85
N VAL A 226 -10.84 14.84 15.60
CA VAL A 226 -11.96 14.49 14.72
C VAL A 226 -12.83 13.41 15.38
N LEU A 227 -12.24 12.34 15.89
CA LEU A 227 -12.96 11.26 16.56
C LEU A 227 -13.75 11.77 17.78
N ILE A 228 -13.11 12.59 18.62
CA ILE A 228 -13.80 13.19 19.79
C ILE A 228 -14.97 14.06 19.36
N ALA A 229 -14.78 14.90 18.32
CA ALA A 229 -15.85 15.75 17.80
C ALA A 229 -17.01 14.92 17.21
N SER A 230 -16.71 13.84 16.49
CA SER A 230 -17.71 12.93 15.92
C SER A 230 -18.52 12.23 17.02
N VAL A 231 -17.85 11.71 18.04
CA VAL A 231 -18.50 11.10 19.22
C VAL A 231 -19.38 12.10 19.95
N ALA A 232 -18.83 13.28 20.27
CA ALA A 232 -19.58 14.33 20.96
C ALA A 232 -20.83 14.77 20.16
N SER A 233 -20.71 14.90 18.84
CA SER A 233 -21.83 15.24 17.96
C SER A 233 -22.94 14.17 17.96
N ALA A 234 -22.57 12.89 17.95
CA ALA A 234 -23.50 11.79 18.00
C ALA A 234 -24.29 11.77 19.33
N PHE A 235 -23.61 11.99 20.46
CA PHE A 235 -24.24 12.08 21.78
C PHE A 235 -25.15 13.31 21.89
N TYR A 236 -24.65 14.49 21.49
CA TYR A 236 -25.43 15.72 21.51
C TYR A 236 -26.73 15.59 20.70
N PHE A 237 -26.66 15.03 19.50
CA PHE A 237 -27.84 14.85 18.64
C PHE A 237 -28.91 13.94 19.27
N SER A 238 -28.50 12.82 19.85
CA SER A 238 -29.38 11.89 20.52
C SER A 238 -30.05 12.49 21.77
N GLU A 239 -29.29 13.18 22.62
CA GLU A 239 -29.85 13.89 23.77
C GLU A 239 -30.82 14.98 23.34
N ARG A 240 -30.51 15.71 22.27
CA ARG A 240 -31.36 16.77 21.75
C ARG A 240 -32.69 16.26 21.23
N ILE A 241 -32.71 15.09 20.57
CA ILE A 241 -33.94 14.42 20.15
C ILE A 241 -34.77 14.03 21.38
N THR A 242 -34.17 13.40 22.35
CA THR A 242 -34.85 12.96 23.59
C THR A 242 -35.45 14.16 24.35
N TYR A 243 -34.70 15.26 24.45
CA TYR A 243 -35.19 16.50 25.04
C TYR A 243 -36.37 17.10 24.28
N MET A 244 -36.26 17.18 22.96
CA MET A 244 -37.33 17.70 22.08
C MET A 244 -38.63 16.91 22.25
N LEU A 245 -38.56 15.59 22.29
CA LEU A 245 -39.72 14.72 22.51
C LEU A 245 -40.36 14.98 23.86
N SER A 246 -39.57 15.15 24.91
CA SER A 246 -40.07 15.45 26.26
C SER A 246 -40.79 16.81 26.34
N VAL A 247 -40.25 17.85 25.64
CA VAL A 247 -40.87 19.18 25.58
C VAL A 247 -42.25 19.13 24.90
N HIS A 248 -42.42 18.25 23.91
CA HIS A 248 -43.69 18.03 23.23
C HIS A 248 -44.62 17.08 23.96
N GLY A 249 -44.32 16.72 25.24
CA GLY A 249 -45.16 15.87 26.07
C GLY A 249 -45.09 14.37 25.73
N ILE A 250 -44.16 13.96 24.87
CA ILE A 250 -43.95 12.57 24.51
C ILE A 250 -43.02 11.93 25.57
N GLN A 251 -43.57 11.11 26.45
CA GLN A 251 -42.80 10.34 27.42
C GLN A 251 -42.37 9.03 26.78
N LEU A 252 -41.04 8.83 26.70
CA LEU A 252 -40.46 7.59 26.20
C LEU A 252 -40.51 6.48 27.24
N GLY A 253 -41.11 5.34 26.89
CA GLY A 253 -41.04 4.12 27.66
C GLY A 253 -39.65 3.45 27.63
N ALA A 254 -39.55 2.28 28.25
CA ALA A 254 -38.25 1.55 28.30
C ALA A 254 -37.82 1.03 26.92
N TYR A 255 -38.74 0.62 26.07
CA TYR A 255 -38.45 0.10 24.75
C TYR A 255 -37.99 1.21 23.79
N GLU A 256 -38.68 2.35 23.80
CA GLU A 256 -38.34 3.49 22.97
C GLU A 256 -36.97 4.08 23.34
N ARG A 257 -36.64 4.13 24.64
CA ARG A 257 -35.29 4.55 25.09
C ARG A 257 -34.21 3.58 24.62
N HIS A 258 -34.47 2.27 24.72
CA HIS A 258 -33.57 1.24 24.22
C HIS A 258 -33.31 1.46 22.72
N ASP A 259 -34.34 1.66 21.91
CA ASP A 259 -34.22 1.84 20.47
C ASP A 259 -33.45 3.13 20.10
N ILE A 260 -33.65 4.23 20.84
CA ILE A 260 -32.88 5.46 20.66
C ILE A 260 -31.39 5.24 20.94
N VAL A 261 -31.05 4.59 22.04
CA VAL A 261 -29.66 4.27 22.38
C VAL A 261 -29.04 3.33 21.35
N HIS A 262 -29.81 2.36 20.87
CA HIS A 262 -29.36 1.43 19.86
C HIS A 262 -29.08 2.13 18.52
N LEU A 263 -29.95 3.03 18.08
CA LEU A 263 -29.75 3.87 16.89
C LEU A 263 -28.53 4.80 17.05
N GLN A 264 -28.36 5.37 18.26
CA GLN A 264 -27.19 6.19 18.57
C GLN A 264 -25.88 5.42 18.39
N ILE A 265 -25.82 4.17 18.87
CA ILE A 265 -24.65 3.30 18.72
C ILE A 265 -24.43 2.94 17.26
N GLN A 266 -25.48 2.62 16.50
CA GLN A 266 -25.35 2.35 15.06
C GLN A 266 -24.78 3.57 14.31
N PHE A 267 -25.30 4.77 14.60
CA PHE A 267 -24.83 6.01 13.99
C PHE A 267 -23.38 6.31 14.38
N LEU A 268 -23.00 6.09 15.64
CA LEU A 268 -21.64 6.24 16.13
C LEU A 268 -20.67 5.28 15.40
N ILE A 269 -21.03 4.01 15.23
CA ILE A 269 -20.22 3.04 14.50
C ILE A 269 -20.05 3.48 13.03
N ALA A 270 -21.10 3.98 12.38
CA ALA A 270 -21.04 4.46 11.01
C ALA A 270 -20.10 5.68 10.89
N ILE A 271 -20.14 6.63 11.82
CA ILE A 271 -19.25 7.79 11.84
C ILE A 271 -17.78 7.34 12.05
N ILE A 272 -17.52 6.48 13.03
CA ILE A 272 -16.17 5.94 13.28
C ILE A 272 -15.65 5.21 12.03
N ALA A 273 -16.51 4.50 11.33
CA ALA A 273 -16.14 3.84 10.08
C ALA A 273 -15.75 4.85 8.98
N ILE A 274 -16.49 5.96 8.85
CA ILE A 274 -16.14 7.04 7.92
C ILE A 274 -14.79 7.67 8.30
N ASP A 275 -14.59 8.00 9.58
CA ASP A 275 -13.34 8.56 10.08
C ASP A 275 -12.15 7.63 9.80
N ALA A 276 -12.33 6.33 9.99
CA ALA A 276 -11.31 5.32 9.69
C ALA A 276 -10.99 5.26 8.18
N ILE A 277 -12.00 5.30 7.31
CA ILE A 277 -11.81 5.36 5.85
C ILE A 277 -11.03 6.61 5.47
N MET A 278 -11.41 7.78 5.99
CA MET A 278 -10.74 9.04 5.71
C MET A 278 -9.28 9.03 6.18
N ALA A 279 -9.01 8.52 7.38
CA ALA A 279 -7.65 8.38 7.91
C ALA A 279 -6.78 7.48 7.02
N ILE A 280 -7.30 6.35 6.55
CA ILE A 280 -6.58 5.44 5.65
C ILE A 280 -6.32 6.10 4.29
N VAL A 281 -7.32 6.76 3.71
CA VAL A 281 -7.15 7.50 2.44
C VAL A 281 -6.08 8.57 2.60
N PHE A 282 -6.07 9.30 3.72
CA PHE A 282 -5.05 10.30 4.01
C PHE A 282 -3.65 9.66 4.09
N ILE A 283 -3.49 8.55 4.83
CA ILE A 283 -2.19 7.84 4.95
C ILE A 283 -1.69 7.36 3.58
N ILE A 284 -2.59 6.80 2.76
CA ILE A 284 -2.24 6.33 1.41
C ILE A 284 -1.84 7.52 0.52
N SER A 285 -2.61 8.61 0.57
CA SER A 285 -2.33 9.82 -0.20
C SER A 285 -1.01 10.47 0.20
N TYR A 286 -0.70 10.54 1.49
CA TYR A 286 0.59 11.02 1.99
C TYR A 286 1.75 10.15 1.49
N LYS A 287 1.62 8.83 1.56
CA LYS A 287 2.63 7.90 1.03
C LYS A 287 2.80 8.04 -0.49
N LEU A 288 1.71 8.23 -1.22
CA LEU A 288 1.76 8.46 -2.67
C LEU A 288 2.46 9.77 -3.02
N MET A 289 2.21 10.83 -2.26
CA MET A 289 2.87 12.12 -2.43
C MET A 289 4.39 11.98 -2.20
N LYS A 290 4.79 11.30 -1.11
CA LYS A 290 6.22 11.03 -0.82
C LYS A 290 6.88 10.15 -1.89
N TYR A 291 6.15 9.17 -2.42
CA TYR A 291 6.62 8.38 -3.54
C TYR A 291 6.87 9.22 -4.80
N ARG A 292 5.93 10.10 -5.14
CA ARG A 292 6.08 11.01 -6.28
C ARG A 292 7.25 11.97 -6.10
N GLU A 293 7.43 12.51 -4.89
CA GLU A 293 8.57 13.36 -4.54
C GLU A 293 9.89 12.60 -4.73
N TYR A 294 9.97 11.35 -4.23
CA TYR A 294 11.13 10.49 -4.42
C TYR A 294 11.40 10.21 -5.89
N MET A 295 10.38 9.78 -6.65
CA MET A 295 10.53 9.49 -8.08
C MET A 295 10.94 10.72 -8.90
N GLY A 296 10.49 11.92 -8.52
CA GLY A 296 10.88 13.17 -9.15
C GLY A 296 12.33 13.61 -8.87
N LYS A 297 12.97 13.01 -7.85
CA LYS A 297 14.37 13.25 -7.51
C LYS A 297 15.34 12.28 -8.19
N LEU A 298 14.82 11.23 -8.82
CA LEU A 298 15.64 10.30 -9.60
C LEU A 298 15.91 10.88 -11.01
N ASP A 299 17.06 10.52 -11.57
CA ASP A 299 17.33 10.77 -12.99
C ASP A 299 16.37 10.00 -13.87
N SER A 300 15.66 10.69 -14.76
CA SER A 300 14.57 10.13 -15.55
C SER A 300 15.01 9.07 -16.57
N LEU A 301 16.28 9.14 -17.03
CA LEU A 301 16.83 8.23 -18.00
C LEU A 301 17.37 6.94 -17.33
N THR A 302 18.17 7.11 -16.29
CA THR A 302 18.95 6.01 -15.69
C THR A 302 18.35 5.43 -14.42
N GLY A 303 17.43 6.16 -13.78
CA GLY A 303 16.76 5.74 -12.56
C GLY A 303 17.72 5.60 -11.34
N VAL A 304 18.91 6.20 -11.38
CA VAL A 304 19.74 6.50 -10.20
C VAL A 304 19.34 7.84 -9.60
N MET A 305 19.91 8.26 -8.49
CA MET A 305 19.65 9.58 -7.91
C MET A 305 20.06 10.67 -8.90
N GLY A 306 19.24 11.70 -9.07
CA GLY A 306 19.65 12.92 -9.73
C GLY A 306 20.60 13.72 -8.83
N ARG A 307 21.37 14.64 -9.40
CA ARG A 307 22.42 15.44 -8.73
C ARG A 307 21.98 16.01 -7.38
N LYS A 308 20.81 16.67 -7.34
CA LYS A 308 20.32 17.29 -6.10
C LYS A 308 20.10 16.28 -4.98
N MET A 309 19.43 15.18 -5.30
CA MET A 309 19.17 14.12 -4.31
C MET A 309 20.45 13.47 -3.81
N PHE A 310 21.42 13.25 -4.71
CA PHE A 310 22.69 12.64 -4.36
C PHE A 310 23.50 13.54 -3.41
N VAL A 311 23.56 14.84 -3.68
CA VAL A 311 24.24 15.83 -2.79
C VAL A 311 23.55 15.86 -1.42
N ASP A 312 22.21 15.92 -1.36
CA ASP A 312 21.45 15.87 -0.09
C ASP A 312 21.79 14.60 0.71
N VAL A 313 21.98 13.46 0.05
CA VAL A 313 22.40 12.19 0.69
C VAL A 313 23.82 12.28 1.23
N CYS A 314 24.75 12.81 0.44
CA CYS A 314 26.13 12.99 0.87
C CYS A 314 26.23 13.85 2.14
N GLU A 315 25.48 14.96 2.21
CA GLU A 315 25.42 15.82 3.39
C GLU A 315 24.87 15.09 4.62
N ASN A 316 23.84 14.25 4.44
CA ASN A 316 23.26 13.49 5.54
C ASN A 316 24.20 12.38 6.06
N LEU A 317 24.98 11.75 5.19
CA LEU A 317 25.96 10.72 5.56
C LEU A 317 27.15 11.29 6.39
N LYS A 318 27.37 12.60 6.36
CA LYS A 318 28.37 13.29 7.19
C LYS A 318 28.18 13.04 8.70
N HIS A 319 26.96 12.75 9.13
CA HIS A 319 26.60 12.54 10.54
C HIS A 319 26.61 11.07 10.97
N GLU A 320 26.96 10.13 10.11
CA GLU A 320 27.03 8.71 10.46
C GLU A 320 28.44 8.32 10.95
N ASN A 321 28.50 7.53 12.03
CA ASN A 321 29.76 7.04 12.62
C ASN A 321 30.36 5.91 11.75
N ILE A 322 30.97 6.28 10.63
CA ILE A 322 31.79 5.39 9.81
C ILE A 322 33.21 5.93 9.87
N GLU A 323 34.17 5.11 10.26
CA GLU A 323 35.58 5.53 10.45
C GLU A 323 36.21 6.03 9.17
N GLU A 324 35.92 5.41 8.03
CA GLU A 324 36.43 5.82 6.72
C GLU A 324 35.36 5.62 5.65
N LYS A 325 35.21 6.59 4.75
CA LYS A 325 34.31 6.54 3.58
C LYS A 325 35.11 6.70 2.29
N CYS A 326 34.51 6.29 1.16
CA CYS A 326 35.06 6.67 -0.13
C CYS A 326 33.99 7.34 -1.01
N PHE A 327 34.42 8.27 -1.78
CA PHE A 327 33.67 8.96 -2.82
C PHE A 327 34.28 8.61 -4.16
N MET A 328 33.46 8.23 -5.12
CA MET A 328 33.88 7.93 -6.48
C MET A 328 33.19 8.89 -7.42
N PHE A 329 33.95 9.41 -8.39
CA PHE A 329 33.46 10.22 -9.48
C PHE A 329 33.88 9.59 -10.79
N MET A 330 32.96 9.42 -11.71
CA MET A 330 33.15 8.67 -12.95
C MET A 330 32.60 9.45 -14.14
N ASP A 331 33.27 9.31 -15.26
CA ASP A 331 32.90 9.90 -16.55
C ASP A 331 33.00 8.81 -17.65
N VAL A 332 32.03 8.77 -18.55
CA VAL A 332 32.06 7.85 -19.70
C VAL A 332 32.93 8.43 -20.78
N ASP A 333 34.05 7.78 -21.04
CA ASP A 333 35.06 8.27 -22.00
C ASP A 333 34.45 8.41 -23.40
N TYR A 334 34.78 9.54 -24.05
CA TYR A 334 34.39 9.85 -25.43
C TYR A 334 32.88 9.78 -25.69
N PHE A 335 32.04 10.02 -24.68
CA PHE A 335 30.59 9.92 -24.78
C PHE A 335 29.99 10.74 -25.92
N LYS A 336 30.53 11.94 -26.17
CA LYS A 336 30.12 12.76 -27.32
C LYS A 336 30.38 12.05 -28.64
N HIS A 337 31.50 11.37 -28.81
CA HIS A 337 31.80 10.59 -30.01
C HIS A 337 30.78 9.43 -30.21
N ILE A 338 30.37 8.77 -29.12
CA ILE A 338 29.33 7.74 -29.18
C ILE A 338 28.01 8.33 -29.71
N ASN A 339 27.60 9.48 -29.19
CA ASN A 339 26.40 10.17 -29.68
C ASN A 339 26.51 10.61 -31.13
N ASP A 340 27.66 11.18 -31.53
CA ASP A 340 27.88 11.70 -32.89
C ASP A 340 27.95 10.57 -33.93
N THR A 341 28.43 9.38 -33.54
CA THR A 341 28.60 8.21 -34.42
C THR A 341 27.35 7.33 -34.49
N TYR A 342 26.71 7.05 -33.34
CA TYR A 342 25.63 6.06 -33.25
C TYR A 342 24.28 6.69 -32.91
N GLY A 343 24.22 8.02 -32.73
CA GLY A 343 23.03 8.77 -32.40
C GLY A 343 22.71 8.75 -30.90
N HIS A 344 21.91 9.71 -30.48
CA HIS A 344 21.47 9.85 -29.08
C HIS A 344 20.82 8.60 -28.47
N PRO A 345 20.02 7.79 -29.19
CA PRO A 345 19.48 6.56 -28.61
C PRO A 345 20.54 5.53 -28.19
N ALA A 346 21.70 5.49 -28.89
CA ALA A 346 22.81 4.63 -28.48
C ALA A 346 23.52 5.18 -27.23
N GLY A 347 23.72 6.50 -27.15
CA GLY A 347 24.23 7.14 -25.95
C GLY A 347 23.31 6.95 -24.73
N ASP A 348 21.99 7.09 -24.90
CA ASP A 348 21.02 6.82 -23.86
C ASP A 348 21.10 5.37 -23.34
N LYS A 349 21.24 4.40 -24.26
CA LYS A 349 21.45 2.99 -23.91
C LYS A 349 22.73 2.80 -23.09
N VAL A 350 23.83 3.45 -23.51
CA VAL A 350 25.11 3.40 -22.77
C VAL A 350 24.93 3.91 -21.34
N LEU A 351 24.26 5.05 -21.14
CA LEU A 351 24.02 5.61 -19.82
C LEU A 351 23.13 4.70 -18.95
N ILE A 352 22.05 4.13 -19.52
CA ILE A 352 21.15 3.21 -18.81
C ILE A 352 21.92 1.97 -18.35
N GLU A 353 22.68 1.35 -19.25
CA GLU A 353 23.45 0.14 -18.96
C GLU A 353 24.59 0.41 -17.97
N THR A 354 25.28 1.55 -18.07
CA THR A 354 26.30 1.97 -17.12
C THR A 354 25.71 2.13 -15.72
N ALA A 355 24.59 2.82 -15.60
CA ALA A 355 23.90 2.97 -14.31
C ALA A 355 23.42 1.60 -13.75
N ALA A 356 22.96 0.69 -14.59
CA ALA A 356 22.58 -0.67 -14.17
C ALA A 356 23.78 -1.46 -13.63
N LYS A 357 24.95 -1.32 -14.28
CA LYS A 357 26.20 -1.95 -13.82
C LYS A 357 26.71 -1.31 -12.54
N LEU A 358 26.64 0.02 -12.40
CA LEU A 358 26.95 0.70 -11.13
C LEU A 358 26.08 0.14 -9.98
N LYS A 359 24.79 -0.03 -10.21
CA LYS A 359 23.89 -0.64 -9.21
C LYS A 359 24.27 -2.10 -8.88
N LYS A 360 24.69 -2.87 -9.87
CA LYS A 360 25.12 -4.26 -9.68
C LYS A 360 26.39 -4.36 -8.83
N PHE A 361 27.39 -3.51 -9.06
CA PHE A 361 28.70 -3.60 -8.42
C PHE A 361 28.81 -2.81 -7.12
N PHE A 362 28.07 -1.71 -6.99
CA PHE A 362 28.19 -0.78 -5.87
C PHE A 362 26.91 -0.52 -5.08
N GLY A 363 25.74 -0.99 -5.54
CA GLY A 363 24.45 -0.72 -4.89
C GLY A 363 24.24 -1.36 -3.51
N ASP A 364 25.03 -2.36 -3.14
CA ASP A 364 25.07 -2.96 -1.79
C ASP A 364 26.07 -2.26 -0.83
N PHE A 365 26.84 -1.34 -1.38
CA PHE A 365 27.96 -0.68 -0.75
C PHE A 365 27.71 0.80 -0.50
N GLY A 366 27.02 1.48 -1.39
CA GLY A 366 26.77 2.92 -1.29
C GLY A 366 25.63 3.41 -2.19
N GLU A 367 25.43 4.71 -2.17
CA GLU A 367 24.45 5.41 -2.95
C GLU A 367 25.04 5.92 -4.28
N ILE A 368 24.20 5.88 -5.34
CA ILE A 368 24.64 6.15 -6.72
C ILE A 368 23.84 7.32 -7.27
N GLY A 369 24.52 8.32 -7.83
CA GLY A 369 23.91 9.47 -8.47
C GLY A 369 24.46 9.75 -9.87
N ARG A 370 23.65 10.37 -10.72
CA ARG A 370 24.07 10.98 -11.98
C ARG A 370 24.22 12.48 -11.77
N MET A 371 25.42 12.98 -12.02
CA MET A 371 25.82 14.37 -11.70
C MET A 371 25.55 15.32 -12.86
N GLY A 372 25.62 14.81 -14.09
CA GLY A 372 25.40 15.56 -15.33
C GLY A 372 25.56 14.62 -16.52
N GLY A 373 25.30 15.03 -17.70
CA GLY A 373 25.54 14.32 -18.97
C GLY A 373 25.93 12.84 -18.87
N ASP A 374 27.21 12.58 -18.88
CA ASP A 374 27.88 11.26 -18.80
C ASP A 374 28.57 11.00 -17.46
N GLU A 375 28.37 11.87 -16.47
CA GLU A 375 29.02 11.83 -15.16
C GLU A 375 28.15 11.11 -14.12
N PHE A 376 28.77 10.19 -13.37
CA PHE A 376 28.16 9.48 -12.25
C PHE A 376 29.03 9.62 -10.99
N ALA A 377 28.38 9.53 -9.84
CA ALA A 377 29.06 9.51 -8.56
C ALA A 377 28.54 8.39 -7.67
N VAL A 378 29.40 7.89 -6.79
CA VAL A 378 29.05 6.91 -5.76
C VAL A 378 29.64 7.36 -4.44
N ILE A 379 28.84 7.33 -3.36
CA ILE A 379 29.33 7.55 -2.01
C ILE A 379 29.11 6.31 -1.17
N SER A 380 30.14 5.87 -0.45
CA SER A 380 30.04 4.67 0.39
C SER A 380 29.23 4.93 1.67
N GLU A 381 28.36 3.97 2.00
CA GLU A 381 27.72 3.85 3.33
C GLU A 381 28.47 2.92 4.27
N LYS A 382 29.40 2.15 3.74
CA LYS A 382 30.19 1.13 4.47
C LYS A 382 31.66 1.33 4.19
N ASN A 383 32.51 0.95 5.15
CA ASN A 383 33.94 0.86 4.91
C ASN A 383 34.22 -0.26 3.90
N LEU A 384 34.97 0.06 2.84
CA LEU A 384 35.37 -0.89 1.81
C LEU A 384 36.91 -0.90 1.70
N PRO A 385 37.57 -2.01 2.01
CA PRO A 385 39.01 -2.14 1.83
C PRO A 385 39.43 -1.87 0.39
N VAL A 386 40.56 -1.21 0.19
CA VAL A 386 41.04 -0.80 -1.12
C VAL A 386 41.12 -1.98 -2.11
N GLU A 387 41.60 -3.14 -1.66
CA GLU A 387 41.70 -4.34 -2.51
C GLU A 387 40.34 -4.87 -2.98
N MET A 388 39.34 -4.79 -2.13
CA MET A 388 37.97 -5.19 -2.50
C MET A 388 37.36 -4.17 -3.47
N LEU A 389 37.65 -2.87 -3.27
CA LEU A 389 37.22 -1.82 -4.19
C LEU A 389 37.85 -2.02 -5.57
N LYS A 390 39.18 -2.29 -5.65
CA LYS A 390 39.88 -2.55 -6.93
C LYS A 390 39.22 -3.70 -7.69
N ALA A 391 38.97 -4.84 -7.02
CA ALA A 391 38.32 -5.99 -7.65
C ALA A 391 36.91 -5.63 -8.21
N ARG A 392 36.15 -4.78 -7.51
CA ARG A 392 34.85 -4.29 -7.99
C ARG A 392 35.00 -3.35 -9.17
N LEU A 393 35.96 -2.43 -9.14
CA LEU A 393 36.26 -1.51 -10.24
C LEU A 393 36.66 -2.25 -11.51
N ASP A 394 37.56 -3.22 -11.39
CA ASP A 394 38.02 -4.04 -12.53
C ASP A 394 36.83 -4.82 -13.14
N GLY A 395 36.03 -5.45 -12.31
CA GLY A 395 34.81 -6.15 -12.75
C GLY A 395 33.80 -5.20 -13.40
N PHE A 396 33.61 -4.02 -12.86
CA PHE A 396 32.72 -3.01 -13.39
C PHE A 396 33.20 -2.52 -14.77
N MET A 397 34.46 -2.13 -14.89
CA MET A 397 35.05 -1.63 -16.16
C MET A 397 34.99 -2.70 -17.26
N LEU A 398 35.26 -3.96 -16.92
CA LEU A 398 35.12 -5.10 -17.83
C LEU A 398 33.66 -5.26 -18.33
N GLU A 399 32.68 -5.07 -17.46
CA GLU A 399 31.27 -5.17 -17.84
C GLU A 399 30.79 -3.94 -18.64
N VAL A 400 31.31 -2.76 -18.34
CA VAL A 400 31.02 -1.52 -19.12
C VAL A 400 31.55 -1.66 -20.55
N SER A 401 32.74 -2.24 -20.73
CA SER A 401 33.35 -2.38 -22.06
C SER A 401 32.52 -3.28 -23.01
N LYS A 402 31.57 -4.05 -22.51
CA LYS A 402 30.70 -4.94 -23.28
C LYS A 402 29.34 -4.30 -23.65
N ILE A 403 29.11 -3.03 -23.34
CA ILE A 403 27.80 -2.37 -23.57
C ILE A 403 27.49 -2.22 -25.06
N LEU A 404 28.49 -1.87 -25.85
CA LEU A 404 28.40 -1.84 -27.31
C LEU A 404 29.07 -3.08 -27.93
N PRO A 405 28.57 -3.54 -29.09
CA PRO A 405 29.17 -4.67 -29.80
C PRO A 405 30.55 -4.32 -30.37
N GLU A 406 31.44 -5.31 -30.46
CA GLU A 406 32.76 -5.12 -31.11
C GLU A 406 32.61 -4.59 -32.53
N PRO A 407 33.57 -3.74 -33.00
CA PRO A 407 34.84 -3.41 -32.34
C PRO A 407 34.78 -2.29 -31.31
N GLU A 408 33.63 -1.67 -31.12
CA GLU A 408 33.50 -0.51 -30.22
C GLU A 408 33.42 -0.95 -28.75
N ARG A 409 34.20 -0.23 -27.91
CA ARG A 409 34.19 -0.47 -26.47
C ARG A 409 33.85 0.82 -25.74
N VAL A 410 32.90 0.72 -24.84
CA VAL A 410 32.61 1.79 -23.89
C VAL A 410 33.63 1.73 -22.76
N THR A 411 34.36 2.82 -22.53
CA THR A 411 35.28 2.93 -21.41
C THR A 411 34.88 4.05 -20.47
N CYS A 412 35.44 4.06 -19.30
CA CYS A 412 35.21 5.10 -18.32
C CYS A 412 36.50 5.42 -17.53
N SER A 413 36.63 6.67 -17.15
CA SER A 413 37.65 7.13 -16.23
C SER A 413 37.05 7.35 -14.86
N ILE A 414 37.73 6.94 -13.78
CA ILE A 414 37.20 6.99 -12.42
C ILE A 414 38.24 7.58 -11.46
N GLY A 415 37.83 8.60 -10.70
CA GLY A 415 38.56 9.08 -9.53
C GLY A 415 37.91 8.49 -8.26
N VAL A 416 38.71 8.05 -7.32
CA VAL A 416 38.24 7.55 -6.02
C VAL A 416 39.02 8.23 -4.91
N CYS A 417 38.34 8.86 -3.96
CA CYS A 417 38.91 9.49 -2.79
C CYS A 417 38.41 8.83 -1.51
N TYR A 418 39.31 8.26 -0.72
CA TYR A 418 39.04 7.84 0.65
C TYR A 418 39.19 9.02 1.60
N PHE A 419 38.32 9.14 2.58
CA PHE A 419 38.30 10.22 3.56
C PHE A 419 37.65 9.83 4.86
N GLU A 420 37.97 10.52 5.94
CA GLU A 420 37.30 10.41 7.22
C GLU A 420 36.00 11.25 7.26
N HIS A 421 35.04 10.87 8.10
CA HIS A 421 33.69 11.44 8.14
C HIS A 421 33.60 12.93 8.55
N SER A 422 34.70 13.52 9.04
CA SER A 422 34.74 14.92 9.54
C SER A 422 34.96 15.98 8.45
N TYR A 423 35.10 15.57 7.18
CA TYR A 423 35.41 16.49 6.11
C TYR A 423 34.17 17.03 5.39
N ASP A 424 34.36 18.24 4.77
CA ASP A 424 33.32 18.82 3.93
C ASP A 424 33.22 18.07 2.60
N ILE A 425 32.02 17.66 2.24
CA ILE A 425 31.75 16.93 1.00
C ILE A 425 32.14 17.72 -0.25
N THR A 426 32.10 19.08 -0.20
CA THR A 426 32.50 19.96 -1.29
C THR A 426 33.98 19.82 -1.58
N HIS A 427 34.81 19.72 -0.53
CA HIS A 427 36.22 19.47 -0.66
C HIS A 427 36.53 18.09 -1.23
N ILE A 428 35.84 17.05 -0.70
CA ILE A 428 36.01 15.67 -1.18
C ILE A 428 35.62 15.55 -2.65
N TYR A 429 34.55 16.25 -3.06
CA TYR A 429 34.18 16.31 -4.48
C TYR A 429 35.32 16.89 -5.34
N ALA A 430 35.88 18.05 -4.95
CA ALA A 430 36.94 18.69 -5.68
C ALA A 430 38.24 17.84 -5.74
N GLU A 431 38.59 17.16 -4.65
CA GLU A 431 39.73 16.24 -4.61
C GLU A 431 39.50 15.01 -5.49
N THR A 432 38.28 14.46 -5.50
CA THR A 432 37.94 13.30 -6.34
C THR A 432 37.93 13.67 -7.82
N ASP A 433 37.53 14.91 -8.16
CA ASP A 433 37.55 15.42 -9.53
C ASP A 433 39.00 15.53 -10.06
N LYS A 434 39.95 15.95 -9.21
CA LYS A 434 41.38 15.93 -9.57
C LYS A 434 41.86 14.51 -9.88
N LEU A 435 41.46 13.52 -9.10
CA LEU A 435 41.81 12.12 -9.36
C LEU A 435 41.17 11.59 -10.65
N LEU A 436 39.93 11.99 -10.95
CA LEU A 436 39.27 11.68 -12.21
C LEU A 436 40.03 12.33 -13.41
N TYR A 437 40.42 13.59 -13.26
CA TYR A 437 41.21 14.28 -14.28
C TYR A 437 42.55 13.56 -14.53
N GLU A 438 43.22 13.15 -13.47
CA GLU A 438 44.45 12.34 -13.56
C GLU A 438 44.21 11.01 -14.29
N ALA A 439 43.10 10.33 -14.05
CA ALA A 439 42.72 9.10 -14.79
C ALA A 439 42.57 9.40 -16.29
N LYS A 440 41.95 10.54 -16.65
CA LYS A 440 41.82 10.98 -18.05
C LYS A 440 43.18 11.28 -18.69
N GLU A 441 44.10 11.90 -17.96
CA GLU A 441 45.46 12.19 -18.45
C GLU A 441 46.34 10.94 -18.61
N ARG A 442 46.14 9.92 -17.76
CA ARG A 442 46.81 8.61 -17.85
C ARG A 442 46.39 7.78 -19.08
N GLY A 443 45.53 8.31 -19.92
CA GLY A 443 45.09 7.67 -21.18
C GLY A 443 43.68 7.13 -21.13
N ARG A 444 42.88 7.49 -20.13
CA ARG A 444 41.49 7.03 -19.90
C ARG A 444 41.40 5.53 -19.62
N ASN A 445 40.20 4.98 -19.56
CA ASN A 445 39.94 3.56 -19.30
C ASN A 445 40.70 3.03 -18.07
N CYS A 446 40.76 3.82 -17.01
CA CYS A 446 41.48 3.51 -15.79
C CYS A 446 40.84 4.20 -14.57
N TYR A 447 41.30 3.84 -13.41
CA TYR A 447 40.93 4.53 -12.17
C TYR A 447 42.14 4.97 -11.39
N VAL A 448 41.98 6.08 -10.64
CA VAL A 448 42.99 6.59 -9.72
C VAL A 448 42.38 6.64 -8.32
N ILE A 449 43.07 6.01 -7.36
CA ILE A 449 42.61 5.94 -5.96
C ILE A 449 43.55 6.83 -5.13
N GLY A 450 42.97 7.80 -4.42
CA GLY A 450 43.66 8.67 -3.49
C GLY A 450 43.06 8.59 -2.08
N ARG A 451 43.84 9.11 -1.12
CA ARG A 451 43.39 9.29 0.26
C ARG A 451 43.61 10.72 0.68
N TYR A 452 42.57 11.36 1.16
CA TYR A 452 42.61 12.72 1.68
C TYR A 452 42.93 12.73 3.17
N ASN A 453 44.01 13.44 3.56
CA ASN A 453 44.49 13.49 4.94
C ASN A 453 44.08 14.76 5.70
N GLY A 454 43.18 15.57 5.15
CA GLY A 454 42.75 16.85 5.71
C GLY A 454 43.48 18.06 5.18
N LYS A 455 44.55 17.88 4.38
CA LYS A 455 45.33 18.96 3.73
C LYS A 455 45.46 18.73 2.23
N GLU A 456 45.84 17.53 1.85
CA GLU A 456 46.11 17.15 0.45
C GLU A 456 45.70 15.69 0.20
N THR A 457 45.46 15.36 -1.06
CA THR A 457 45.19 14.00 -1.50
C THR A 457 46.45 13.37 -2.03
N TYR A 458 46.81 12.19 -1.54
CA TYR A 458 47.92 11.40 -2.06
C TYR A 458 47.39 10.11 -2.70
N VAL A 459 48.01 9.74 -3.84
CA VAL A 459 47.63 8.51 -4.57
C VAL A 459 48.08 7.28 -3.79
N VAL A 460 47.16 6.38 -3.51
CA VAL A 460 47.41 5.21 -2.65
C VAL A 460 47.96 4.03 -3.45
N ASN A 461 47.73 3.98 -4.78
CA ASN A 461 48.26 2.91 -5.63
C ASN A 461 48.24 3.32 -7.12
N GLN A 462 49.36 3.09 -7.74
CA GLN A 462 49.51 2.96 -9.20
C GLN A 462 49.15 1.54 -9.64
#